data_c59b5fe034a5717e2b7a017f41f63709
#
_entry.id   c59b5fe034a5717e2b7a017f41f63709
#
_cell.length_a   1.000
_cell.length_b   1.000
_cell.length_c   1.000
_cell.angle_alpha   90.00
_cell.angle_beta   90.00
_cell.angle_gamma   90.00
#
_symmetry.space_group_name_H-M   'P 1'
#
loop_
_entity.id
_entity.type
_entity.pdbx_description
1 polymer ?
#
loop_
_entity_poly.entity_id
_entity_poly.type
_entity_poly.pdbx_seq_one_letter_code
_entity_poly.pdbx_strand_id
1 'polypeptide(L)'
;MGKPTGFMDYKREDAAAFSVEERIKNFNEFHTPLSKEEQQKQGARCMDCGVPFCQAGMKIGNAFSGCPLNNLIPEWNDLIYKGNWEQAYYRLHMTNNFPEFTSRVCPALCEKACTCGANGDAVTTKANEYGIIENAYACGYASARVPKVRTGKTIAVIGSGPSGLAAADQLNQRGHSVTVFEREDRVGGLLMYGIPNMKLEKQIIERKINIMKEEGIEFRTGVNVGKDITAAELLKDFDRVILCCGASNPRDIKAEGRDAKGIYFAVDFLKSTTKALLNGGLTDKNHISAKGKNVMVIGGGDTGNDCVGTSVRHGAKSVLQLEMMPKLPDTRAENNPWPQWPMVCKTDYGQEEAIGVFGHDPRVYQTTVKEFLKDKKGNLKGAVLVKLSLEKDPKSGRTIMKPVEGSEYKVEAELVLIAAGFLGSESYLTKAFGVEVDGRTNIATADGTHQTNVKNVFAAGDVRRGQSLVVWAIREGRDVAREVDKSLMEYTNL
;
A
#
# COMPACT_ATOMS: atom_id res chain seq x y z
N MET A 1 -23.92 -12.65 17.00
CA MET A 1 -24.61 -11.81 15.99
C MET A 1 -24.63 -10.39 16.47
N GLY A 2 -24.24 -9.44 15.62
CA GLY A 2 -24.51 -8.01 15.87
C GLY A 2 -25.99 -7.77 16.13
N LYS A 3 -26.42 -6.55 16.24
CA LYS A 3 -27.85 -6.25 16.33
C LYS A 3 -28.48 -6.49 14.95
N PRO A 4 -29.44 -7.41 14.76
CA PRO A 4 -29.99 -7.72 13.43
C PRO A 4 -30.54 -6.52 12.67
N THR A 5 -31.03 -5.51 13.39
CA THR A 5 -31.56 -4.24 12.86
C THR A 5 -30.59 -3.08 12.98
N GLY A 6 -29.37 -3.30 13.46
CA GLY A 6 -28.42 -2.21 13.78
C GLY A 6 -28.11 -1.29 12.62
N PHE A 7 -28.05 -1.82 11.39
CA PHE A 7 -27.86 -1.00 10.17
C PHE A 7 -29.05 -0.07 9.86
N MET A 8 -30.23 -0.36 10.43
CA MET A 8 -31.42 0.48 10.34
C MET A 8 -31.49 1.49 11.49
N ASP A 9 -31.04 1.08 12.69
CA ASP A 9 -31.17 1.85 13.92
C ASP A 9 -30.06 2.93 14.06
N TYR A 10 -28.87 2.65 13.53
CA TYR A 10 -27.70 3.51 13.62
C TYR A 10 -27.23 3.96 12.24
N LYS A 11 -26.98 5.25 12.09
CA LYS A 11 -26.34 5.79 10.87
C LYS A 11 -24.87 5.37 10.82
N ARG A 12 -24.32 5.30 9.60
CA ARG A 12 -22.88 5.17 9.43
C ARG A 12 -22.19 6.44 9.91
N GLU A 13 -21.17 6.26 10.73
CA GLU A 13 -20.26 7.31 11.16
C GLU A 13 -18.84 6.88 10.87
N ASP A 14 -18.08 7.72 10.22
CA ASP A 14 -16.67 7.54 9.95
C ASP A 14 -15.84 8.47 10.85
N ALA A 15 -14.56 8.15 11.05
CA ALA A 15 -13.64 9.03 11.74
C ALA A 15 -13.59 10.40 11.06
N ALA A 16 -13.86 11.48 11.80
CA ALA A 16 -13.86 12.83 11.27
C ALA A 16 -12.42 13.25 10.88
N ALA A 17 -12.26 13.88 9.72
CA ALA A 17 -11.01 14.50 9.34
C ALA A 17 -10.94 15.95 9.84
N PHE A 18 -9.75 16.41 10.23
CA PHE A 18 -9.51 17.84 10.48
C PHE A 18 -9.74 18.63 9.19
N SER A 19 -10.05 19.94 9.35
CA SER A 19 -10.23 20.83 8.20
C SER A 19 -8.96 20.87 7.34
N VAL A 20 -9.08 21.21 6.06
CA VAL A 20 -7.94 21.33 5.16
C VAL A 20 -6.90 22.32 5.73
N GLU A 21 -7.37 23.46 6.24
CA GLU A 21 -6.52 24.52 6.79
C GLU A 21 -5.73 24.07 8.03
N GLU A 22 -6.25 23.10 8.77
CA GLU A 22 -5.58 22.55 9.95
C GLU A 22 -4.61 21.44 9.58
N ARG A 23 -5.07 20.47 8.79
CA ARG A 23 -4.31 19.24 8.51
C ARG A 23 -3.09 19.46 7.60
N ILE A 24 -3.09 20.50 6.77
CA ILE A 24 -1.94 20.83 5.93
C ILE A 24 -0.77 21.48 6.66
N LYS A 25 -0.95 21.92 7.93
CA LYS A 25 0.10 22.58 8.71
C LYS A 25 1.19 21.64 9.20
N ASN A 26 0.95 20.34 9.17
CA ASN A 26 1.90 19.32 9.64
C ASN A 26 1.77 18.02 8.82
N PHE A 27 2.53 17.00 9.21
CA PHE A 27 2.54 15.68 8.58
C PHE A 27 2.00 14.57 9.51
N ASN A 28 1.19 14.93 10.51
CA ASN A 28 0.56 13.95 11.41
C ASN A 28 -0.71 13.35 10.78
N GLU A 29 -1.13 12.18 11.27
CA GLU A 29 -2.44 11.62 10.95
C GLU A 29 -3.54 12.66 11.30
N PHE A 30 -4.55 12.79 10.45
CA PHE A 30 -5.50 13.91 10.53
C PHE A 30 -6.95 13.49 10.76
N HIS A 31 -7.16 12.25 11.24
CA HIS A 31 -8.50 11.78 11.61
C HIS A 31 -8.65 11.72 13.13
N THR A 32 -9.82 12.12 13.62
CA THR A 32 -10.23 11.90 15.01
C THR A 32 -10.92 10.54 15.11
N PRO A 33 -10.35 9.57 15.86
CA PRO A 33 -10.98 8.27 16.04
C PRO A 33 -12.38 8.40 16.68
N LEU A 34 -13.25 7.44 16.35
CA LEU A 34 -14.53 7.29 17.06
C LEU A 34 -14.30 6.90 18.52
N SER A 35 -15.15 7.36 19.42
CA SER A 35 -15.17 6.87 20.80
C SER A 35 -15.55 5.39 20.87
N LYS A 36 -15.29 4.74 22.01
CA LYS A 36 -15.66 3.32 22.20
C LYS A 36 -17.17 3.08 22.01
N GLU A 37 -17.99 3.98 22.50
CA GLU A 37 -19.44 3.91 22.41
C GLU A 37 -19.93 4.08 20.97
N GLU A 38 -19.36 5.03 20.23
CA GLU A 38 -19.63 5.22 18.81
C GLU A 38 -19.18 3.98 18.01
N GLN A 39 -17.98 3.45 18.32
CA GLN A 39 -17.43 2.27 17.68
C GLN A 39 -18.31 1.03 17.91
N GLN A 40 -18.87 0.86 19.12
CA GLN A 40 -19.84 -0.21 19.42
C GLN A 40 -21.09 -0.11 18.55
N LYS A 41 -21.63 1.12 18.37
CA LYS A 41 -22.77 1.35 17.47
C LYS A 41 -22.42 0.98 16.02
N GLN A 42 -21.19 1.32 15.57
CA GLN A 42 -20.75 0.96 14.22
C GLN A 42 -20.56 -0.55 14.07
N GLY A 43 -20.09 -1.25 15.10
CA GLY A 43 -20.07 -2.71 15.15
C GLY A 43 -21.47 -3.35 15.07
N ALA A 44 -22.45 -2.73 15.77
CA ALA A 44 -23.86 -3.16 15.74
C ALA A 44 -24.49 -3.09 14.35
N ARG A 45 -23.98 -2.23 13.45
CA ARG A 45 -24.50 -2.13 12.08
C ARG A 45 -24.26 -3.38 11.24
N CYS A 46 -23.37 -4.27 11.66
CA CYS A 46 -23.16 -5.55 10.99
C CYS A 46 -24.32 -6.52 11.29
N MET A 47 -25.12 -6.85 10.28
CA MET A 47 -26.25 -7.76 10.43
C MET A 47 -25.85 -9.26 10.39
N ASP A 48 -24.55 -9.57 10.35
CA ASP A 48 -24.02 -10.95 10.26
C ASP A 48 -24.71 -11.75 9.14
N CYS A 49 -24.70 -11.20 7.92
CA CYS A 49 -25.42 -11.80 6.79
C CYS A 49 -24.84 -13.17 6.41
N GLY A 50 -25.70 -14.11 6.00
CA GLY A 50 -25.31 -15.48 5.65
C GLY A 50 -24.39 -15.59 4.42
N VAL A 51 -24.22 -14.50 3.66
CA VAL A 51 -23.29 -14.41 2.51
C VAL A 51 -22.42 -13.17 2.67
N PRO A 52 -21.38 -13.24 3.51
CA PRO A 52 -20.53 -12.09 3.83
C PRO A 52 -19.51 -11.81 2.73
N PHE A 53 -19.89 -11.14 1.66
CA PHE A 53 -18.97 -10.73 0.58
C PHE A 53 -17.79 -9.90 1.10
N CYS A 54 -17.93 -9.22 2.24
CA CYS A 54 -16.83 -8.52 2.89
C CYS A 54 -15.62 -9.40 3.18
N GLN A 55 -15.81 -10.70 3.41
CA GLN A 55 -14.75 -11.70 3.67
C GLN A 55 -14.27 -12.43 2.41
N ALA A 56 -14.94 -12.28 1.27
CA ALA A 56 -14.79 -13.19 0.14
C ALA A 56 -13.39 -13.22 -0.47
N GLY A 57 -12.73 -12.04 -0.63
CA GLY A 57 -11.39 -11.96 -1.19
C GLY A 57 -11.24 -12.58 -2.58
N MET A 58 -12.31 -12.60 -3.37
CA MET A 58 -12.40 -13.29 -4.65
C MET A 58 -12.54 -12.35 -5.83
N LYS A 59 -12.20 -12.83 -7.02
CA LYS A 59 -12.44 -12.12 -8.27
C LYS A 59 -13.88 -12.37 -8.73
N ILE A 60 -14.67 -11.30 -8.93
CA ILE A 60 -16.01 -11.33 -9.47
C ILE A 60 -16.00 -10.48 -10.75
N GLY A 61 -16.27 -11.10 -11.88
CA GLY A 61 -16.10 -10.44 -13.18
C GLY A 61 -14.64 -9.99 -13.38
N ASN A 62 -14.44 -8.71 -13.58
CA ASN A 62 -13.11 -8.13 -13.84
C ASN A 62 -12.46 -7.49 -12.61
N ALA A 63 -13.12 -7.45 -11.44
CA ALA A 63 -12.64 -6.79 -10.23
C ALA A 63 -12.63 -7.73 -9.03
N PHE A 64 -11.78 -7.43 -8.05
CA PHE A 64 -11.79 -8.12 -6.77
C PHE A 64 -12.92 -7.58 -5.87
N SER A 65 -13.44 -8.47 -5.01
CA SER A 65 -14.50 -8.19 -4.05
C SER A 65 -14.13 -8.75 -2.70
N GLY A 66 -14.37 -7.98 -1.65
CA GLY A 66 -14.12 -8.39 -0.27
C GLY A 66 -12.64 -8.39 0.15
N CYS A 67 -12.41 -8.80 1.40
CA CYS A 67 -11.08 -8.78 2.02
C CYS A 67 -10.20 -9.94 1.53
N PRO A 68 -9.04 -9.69 0.90
CA PRO A 68 -8.11 -10.73 0.49
C PRO A 68 -7.56 -11.59 1.63
N LEU A 69 -7.53 -11.05 2.86
CA LEU A 69 -7.12 -11.79 4.06
C LEU A 69 -8.23 -12.72 4.59
N ASN A 70 -9.43 -12.66 4.02
CA ASN A 70 -10.61 -13.35 4.52
C ASN A 70 -10.91 -13.02 6.00
N ASN A 71 -10.74 -11.74 6.36
CA ASN A 71 -10.96 -11.26 7.72
C ASN A 71 -12.35 -11.64 8.23
N LEU A 72 -12.41 -12.11 9.48
CA LEU A 72 -13.63 -12.56 10.14
C LEU A 72 -14.50 -11.38 10.62
N ILE A 73 -14.88 -10.53 9.65
CA ILE A 73 -15.47 -9.22 9.87
C ILE A 73 -16.79 -9.26 10.66
N PRO A 74 -17.76 -10.13 10.36
CA PRO A 74 -18.98 -10.20 11.15
C PRO A 74 -18.71 -10.56 12.61
N GLU A 75 -17.77 -11.48 12.87
CA GLU A 75 -17.49 -11.98 14.21
C GLU A 75 -16.85 -10.89 15.09
N TRP A 76 -15.82 -10.18 14.63
CA TRP A 76 -15.22 -9.14 15.45
C TRP A 76 -16.10 -7.85 15.52
N ASN A 77 -17.00 -7.60 14.56
CA ASN A 77 -18.02 -6.57 14.69
C ASN A 77 -19.02 -6.89 15.82
N ASP A 78 -19.44 -8.15 15.94
CA ASP A 78 -20.29 -8.59 17.05
C ASP A 78 -19.58 -8.47 18.41
N LEU A 79 -18.28 -8.79 18.45
CA LEU A 79 -17.50 -8.69 19.68
C LEU A 79 -17.34 -7.24 20.16
N ILE A 80 -17.04 -6.28 19.26
CA ILE A 80 -16.97 -4.86 19.66
C ILE A 80 -18.34 -4.30 20.05
N TYR A 81 -19.43 -4.68 19.36
CA TYR A 81 -20.79 -4.31 19.76
C TYR A 81 -21.08 -4.72 21.20
N LYS A 82 -20.66 -5.90 21.60
CA LYS A 82 -20.82 -6.44 22.96
C LYS A 82 -19.80 -5.92 23.97
N GLY A 83 -18.84 -5.09 23.56
CA GLY A 83 -17.77 -4.59 24.41
C GLY A 83 -16.62 -5.58 24.67
N ASN A 84 -16.57 -6.69 23.94
CA ASN A 84 -15.53 -7.74 24.09
C ASN A 84 -14.29 -7.43 23.25
N TRP A 85 -13.61 -6.33 23.56
CA TRP A 85 -12.51 -5.77 22.79
C TRP A 85 -11.28 -6.68 22.68
N GLU A 86 -10.96 -7.39 23.76
CA GLU A 86 -9.83 -8.33 23.77
C GLU A 86 -10.08 -9.51 22.82
N GLN A 87 -11.27 -10.11 22.85
CA GLN A 87 -11.64 -11.18 21.94
C GLN A 87 -11.72 -10.68 20.49
N ALA A 88 -12.17 -9.45 20.27
CA ALA A 88 -12.17 -8.84 18.95
C ALA A 88 -10.74 -8.72 18.40
N TYR A 89 -9.77 -8.33 19.25
CA TYR A 89 -8.35 -8.29 18.89
C TYR A 89 -7.82 -9.67 18.49
N TYR A 90 -8.05 -10.70 19.29
CA TYR A 90 -7.60 -12.05 18.94
C TYR A 90 -8.28 -12.58 17.67
N ARG A 91 -9.57 -12.29 17.48
CA ARG A 91 -10.30 -12.71 16.29
C ARG A 91 -9.77 -12.02 15.02
N LEU A 92 -9.46 -10.73 15.09
CA LEU A 92 -8.86 -9.98 14.00
C LEU A 92 -7.46 -10.50 13.63
N HIS A 93 -6.65 -10.84 14.64
CA HIS A 93 -5.28 -11.33 14.44
C HIS A 93 -5.21 -12.76 13.88
N MET A 94 -6.30 -13.53 13.89
CA MET A 94 -6.32 -14.86 13.25
C MET A 94 -6.03 -14.78 11.75
N THR A 95 -6.47 -13.71 11.10
CA THR A 95 -6.36 -13.55 9.65
C THR A 95 -5.50 -12.37 9.22
N ASN A 96 -5.25 -11.38 10.09
CA ASN A 96 -4.47 -10.19 9.78
C ASN A 96 -3.34 -9.99 10.79
N ASN A 97 -2.09 -10.00 10.32
CA ASN A 97 -0.91 -9.77 11.16
C ASN A 97 -0.73 -8.30 11.56
N PHE A 98 -1.26 -7.36 10.76
CA PHE A 98 -0.97 -5.92 10.87
C PHE A 98 -2.23 -5.05 10.74
N PRO A 99 -3.21 -5.18 11.65
CA PRO A 99 -4.39 -4.30 11.64
C PRO A 99 -4.03 -2.83 11.78
N GLU A 100 -2.94 -2.50 12.49
CA GLU A 100 -2.43 -1.14 12.62
C GLU A 100 -2.05 -0.50 11.30
N PHE A 101 -1.63 -1.30 10.29
CA PHE A 101 -1.33 -0.79 8.95
C PHE A 101 -2.56 -0.81 8.06
N THR A 102 -3.29 -1.92 8.02
CA THR A 102 -4.44 -2.09 7.13
C THR A 102 -5.59 -1.15 7.48
N SER A 103 -5.85 -0.89 8.76
CA SER A 103 -6.84 0.09 9.19
C SER A 103 -6.55 1.53 8.75
N ARG A 104 -5.29 1.85 8.40
CA ARG A 104 -4.88 3.18 7.92
C ARG A 104 -4.76 3.25 6.40
N VAL A 105 -4.14 2.25 5.76
CA VAL A 105 -3.74 2.36 4.35
C VAL A 105 -4.51 1.45 3.40
N CYS A 106 -5.31 0.49 3.89
CA CYS A 106 -6.14 -0.34 3.02
C CYS A 106 -7.30 0.49 2.43
N PRO A 107 -7.61 0.34 1.13
CA PRO A 107 -8.76 1.03 0.51
C PRO A 107 -10.13 0.46 0.94
N ALA A 108 -10.14 -0.57 1.80
CA ALA A 108 -11.34 -1.20 2.37
C ALA A 108 -12.26 -1.87 1.33
N LEU A 109 -11.71 -2.86 0.58
CA LEU A 109 -12.51 -3.66 -0.35
C LEU A 109 -13.70 -4.34 0.35
N CYS A 110 -13.54 -4.67 1.62
CA CYS A 110 -14.59 -5.24 2.47
C CYS A 110 -15.80 -4.34 2.61
N GLU A 111 -15.62 -3.03 2.78
CA GLU A 111 -16.73 -2.07 2.86
C GLU A 111 -17.47 -1.97 1.52
N LYS A 112 -16.72 -1.94 0.41
CA LYS A 112 -17.32 -1.84 -0.93
C LYS A 112 -18.08 -3.09 -1.35
N ALA A 113 -17.81 -4.22 -0.69
CA ALA A 113 -18.49 -5.50 -0.87
C ALA A 113 -19.52 -5.81 0.24
N CYS A 114 -19.67 -4.93 1.24
CA CYS A 114 -20.62 -5.15 2.34
C CYS A 114 -22.06 -5.23 1.82
N THR A 115 -22.80 -6.25 2.24
CA THR A 115 -24.19 -6.48 1.83
C THR A 115 -25.12 -5.31 2.23
N CYS A 116 -24.85 -4.65 3.38
CA CYS A 116 -25.57 -3.43 3.74
C CYS A 116 -25.40 -2.33 2.69
N GLY A 117 -24.26 -2.27 2.03
CA GLY A 117 -23.97 -1.30 0.97
C GLY A 117 -24.72 -1.51 -0.35
N ALA A 118 -25.50 -2.60 -0.48
CA ALA A 118 -26.37 -2.84 -1.64
C ALA A 118 -27.63 -1.94 -1.59
N ASN A 119 -28.11 -1.62 -0.41
CA ASN A 119 -29.36 -0.85 -0.20
C ASN A 119 -29.19 0.41 0.65
N GLY A 120 -27.98 0.70 1.13
CA GLY A 120 -27.70 1.83 2.01
C GLY A 120 -26.20 1.96 2.28
N ASP A 121 -25.85 2.42 3.47
CA ASP A 121 -24.46 2.59 3.86
C ASP A 121 -23.83 1.28 4.34
N ALA A 122 -22.69 0.94 3.81
CA ALA A 122 -21.86 -0.16 4.28
C ALA A 122 -21.46 -0.01 5.76
N VAL A 123 -21.11 -1.09 6.42
CA VAL A 123 -20.48 -1.04 7.76
C VAL A 123 -19.10 -0.39 7.65
N THR A 124 -18.75 0.49 8.60
CA THR A 124 -17.44 1.16 8.65
C THR A 124 -16.35 0.21 9.18
N THR A 125 -16.07 -0.82 8.40
CA THR A 125 -15.19 -1.94 8.76
C THR A 125 -13.77 -1.47 9.08
N LYS A 126 -13.24 -0.54 8.30
CA LYS A 126 -11.89 -0.01 8.45
C LYS A 126 -11.73 0.77 9.77
N ALA A 127 -12.72 1.59 10.13
CA ALA A 127 -12.71 2.30 11.41
C ALA A 127 -12.89 1.34 12.59
N ASN A 128 -13.67 0.27 12.42
CA ASN A 128 -13.81 -0.78 13.43
C ASN A 128 -12.49 -1.53 13.66
N GLU A 129 -11.79 -1.89 12.59
CA GLU A 129 -10.45 -2.49 12.65
C GLU A 129 -9.45 -1.56 13.38
N TYR A 130 -9.48 -0.26 13.07
CA TYR A 130 -8.69 0.76 13.77
C TYR A 130 -9.01 0.81 15.27
N GLY A 131 -10.29 0.85 15.63
CA GLY A 131 -10.71 0.88 17.03
C GLY A 131 -10.25 -0.36 17.80
N ILE A 132 -10.32 -1.55 17.20
CA ILE A 132 -9.85 -2.79 17.83
C ILE A 132 -8.36 -2.72 18.13
N ILE A 133 -7.53 -2.37 17.14
CA ILE A 133 -6.07 -2.42 17.30
C ILE A 133 -5.55 -1.31 18.24
N GLU A 134 -6.07 -0.09 18.14
CA GLU A 134 -5.64 0.99 19.03
C GLU A 134 -6.08 0.72 20.48
N ASN A 135 -7.28 0.18 20.69
CA ASN A 135 -7.68 -0.27 22.02
C ASN A 135 -6.78 -1.39 22.55
N ALA A 136 -6.33 -2.32 21.69
CA ALA A 136 -5.45 -3.41 22.10
C ALA A 136 -4.09 -2.89 22.59
N TYR A 137 -3.51 -1.91 21.90
CA TYR A 137 -2.29 -1.25 22.37
C TYR A 137 -2.51 -0.48 23.67
N ALA A 138 -3.60 0.28 23.77
CA ALA A 138 -3.93 1.08 24.96
C ALA A 138 -4.18 0.21 26.20
N CYS A 139 -4.74 -1.00 26.02
CA CYS A 139 -5.03 -1.94 27.12
C CYS A 139 -3.94 -3.00 27.34
N GLY A 140 -2.86 -2.99 26.55
CA GLY A 140 -1.75 -3.95 26.67
C GLY A 140 -2.02 -5.35 26.11
N TYR A 141 -3.11 -5.56 25.35
CA TYR A 141 -3.37 -6.85 24.68
C TYR A 141 -2.41 -7.08 23.51
N ALA A 142 -2.00 -6.00 22.83
CA ALA A 142 -0.97 -6.04 21.79
C ALA A 142 0.42 -6.11 22.41
N SER A 143 0.84 -7.31 22.76
CA SER A 143 2.14 -7.60 23.40
C SER A 143 2.87 -8.74 22.69
N ALA A 144 4.16 -8.90 22.99
CA ALA A 144 5.00 -9.93 22.38
C ALA A 144 4.53 -11.35 22.75
N ARG A 145 4.42 -12.22 21.75
CA ARG A 145 4.05 -13.62 21.88
C ARG A 145 5.25 -14.50 21.55
N VAL A 146 6.16 -14.62 22.49
CA VAL A 146 7.38 -15.40 22.29
C VAL A 146 7.07 -16.88 22.13
N PRO A 147 7.52 -17.54 21.05
CA PRO A 147 7.33 -18.98 20.88
C PRO A 147 7.97 -19.78 21.99
N LYS A 148 7.19 -20.68 22.60
CA LYS A 148 7.67 -21.54 23.73
C LYS A 148 8.70 -22.58 23.27
N VAL A 149 8.65 -23.00 22.02
CA VAL A 149 9.51 -24.04 21.44
C VAL A 149 10.09 -23.52 20.13
N ARG A 150 11.39 -23.65 19.97
CA ARG A 150 12.09 -23.37 18.72
C ARG A 150 12.33 -24.66 17.93
N THR A 151 12.11 -24.60 16.61
CA THR A 151 12.24 -25.75 15.71
C THR A 151 13.68 -26.07 15.32
N GLY A 152 14.62 -25.15 15.58
CA GLY A 152 16.00 -25.23 15.11
C GLY A 152 16.18 -24.93 13.61
N LYS A 153 15.11 -24.53 12.90
CA LYS A 153 15.17 -24.13 11.49
C LYS A 153 15.40 -22.63 11.35
N THR A 154 16.17 -22.24 10.34
CA THR A 154 16.60 -20.86 10.09
C THR A 154 16.08 -20.37 8.74
N ILE A 155 15.52 -19.14 8.71
CA ILE A 155 14.92 -18.57 7.51
C ILE A 155 15.43 -17.14 7.31
N ALA A 156 15.91 -16.83 6.11
CA ALA A 156 16.21 -15.48 5.68
C ALA A 156 15.02 -14.91 4.91
N VAL A 157 14.53 -13.74 5.31
CA VAL A 157 13.50 -12.98 4.59
C VAL A 157 14.14 -11.72 4.01
N ILE A 158 14.07 -11.55 2.69
CA ILE A 158 14.71 -10.47 1.97
C ILE A 158 13.68 -9.38 1.65
N GLY A 159 13.74 -8.29 2.40
CA GLY A 159 12.79 -7.18 2.36
C GLY A 159 11.83 -7.17 3.53
N SER A 160 11.68 -6.00 4.14
CA SER A 160 10.85 -5.76 5.33
C SER A 160 9.52 -5.07 5.02
N GLY A 161 9.04 -5.14 3.77
CA GLY A 161 7.70 -4.70 3.41
C GLY A 161 6.62 -5.60 4.03
N PRO A 162 5.31 -5.27 3.85
CA PRO A 162 4.21 -6.02 4.46
C PRO A 162 4.25 -7.53 4.23
N SER A 163 4.69 -7.98 3.05
CA SER A 163 4.82 -9.40 2.73
C SER A 163 5.91 -10.07 3.55
N GLY A 164 7.10 -9.46 3.61
CA GLY A 164 8.23 -9.99 4.39
C GLY A 164 7.96 -10.00 5.88
N LEU A 165 7.32 -8.93 6.39
CA LEU A 165 6.92 -8.88 7.80
C LEU A 165 5.88 -9.95 8.14
N ALA A 166 4.88 -10.20 7.25
CA ALA A 166 3.87 -11.24 7.48
C ALA A 166 4.48 -12.64 7.44
N ALA A 167 5.40 -12.89 6.51
CA ALA A 167 6.13 -14.16 6.47
C ALA A 167 6.96 -14.37 7.74
N ALA A 168 7.70 -13.32 8.16
CA ALA A 168 8.53 -13.38 9.37
C ALA A 168 7.71 -13.62 10.63
N ASP A 169 6.58 -12.91 10.81
CA ASP A 169 5.68 -13.08 11.95
C ASP A 169 5.12 -14.52 12.02
N GLN A 170 4.56 -15.04 10.93
CA GLN A 170 4.00 -16.39 10.89
C GLN A 170 5.06 -17.46 11.19
N LEU A 171 6.22 -17.39 10.55
CA LEU A 171 7.31 -18.36 10.72
C LEU A 171 7.92 -18.30 12.12
N ASN A 172 8.07 -17.09 12.68
CA ASN A 172 8.54 -16.94 14.06
C ASN A 172 7.54 -17.51 15.05
N GLN A 173 6.23 -17.22 14.90
CA GLN A 173 5.17 -17.79 15.76
C GLN A 173 5.12 -19.32 15.68
N ARG A 174 5.48 -19.90 14.53
CA ARG A 174 5.64 -21.35 14.34
C ARG A 174 6.84 -21.93 15.10
N GLY A 175 7.77 -21.09 15.53
CA GLY A 175 8.99 -21.44 16.26
C GLY A 175 10.27 -21.48 15.45
N HIS A 176 10.24 -21.05 14.19
CA HIS A 176 11.48 -20.90 13.39
C HIS A 176 12.29 -19.69 13.83
N SER A 177 13.60 -19.71 13.59
CA SER A 177 14.48 -18.55 13.75
C SER A 177 14.48 -17.75 12.45
N VAL A 178 14.03 -16.49 12.50
CA VAL A 178 13.86 -15.66 11.32
C VAL A 178 14.74 -14.43 11.39
N THR A 179 15.52 -14.19 10.32
CA THR A 179 16.28 -12.96 10.11
C THR A 179 15.73 -12.23 8.88
N VAL A 180 15.32 -10.98 9.08
CA VAL A 180 14.82 -10.10 8.01
C VAL A 180 15.94 -9.15 7.58
N PHE A 181 16.31 -9.17 6.30
CA PHE A 181 17.29 -8.27 5.70
C PHE A 181 16.59 -7.11 4.99
N GLU A 182 16.96 -5.90 5.37
CA GLU A 182 16.40 -4.67 4.80
C GLU A 182 17.53 -3.76 4.30
N ARG A 183 17.43 -3.32 3.03
CA ARG A 183 18.45 -2.44 2.43
C ARG A 183 18.41 -1.00 2.95
N GLU A 184 17.26 -0.56 3.46
CA GLU A 184 17.10 0.77 4.04
C GLU A 184 17.54 0.79 5.50
N ASP A 185 17.67 1.99 6.04
CA ASP A 185 18.05 2.24 7.43
C ASP A 185 16.94 1.90 8.43
N ARG A 186 15.68 1.76 7.96
CA ARG A 186 14.50 1.43 8.77
C ARG A 186 13.65 0.36 8.12
N VAL A 187 13.04 -0.46 8.96
CA VAL A 187 12.12 -1.54 8.59
C VAL A 187 10.77 -0.97 8.15
N GLY A 188 10.11 -1.64 7.20
CA GLY A 188 8.73 -1.32 6.79
C GLY A 188 8.53 -1.17 5.28
N GLY A 189 9.60 -1.13 4.48
CA GLY A 189 9.52 -0.98 3.03
C GLY A 189 8.70 0.26 2.62
N LEU A 190 7.69 0.08 1.76
CA LEU A 190 6.83 1.19 1.32
C LEU A 190 5.96 1.76 2.44
N LEU A 191 5.63 1.02 3.50
CA LEU A 191 4.94 1.57 4.68
C LEU A 191 5.79 2.67 5.33
N MET A 192 7.10 2.46 5.41
CA MET A 192 8.04 3.42 5.98
C MET A 192 8.32 4.58 5.02
N TYR A 193 8.66 4.29 3.76
CA TYR A 193 9.25 5.28 2.86
C TYR A 193 8.44 5.59 1.59
N GLY A 194 7.36 4.86 1.32
CA GLY A 194 6.48 5.11 0.19
C GLY A 194 5.18 5.81 0.58
N ILE A 195 4.66 5.54 1.77
CA ILE A 195 3.43 6.13 2.30
C ILE A 195 3.79 7.36 3.13
N PRO A 196 3.14 8.53 2.91
CA PRO A 196 3.40 9.73 3.71
C PRO A 196 3.05 9.56 5.19
N ASN A 197 3.74 10.32 6.06
CA ASN A 197 3.53 10.25 7.51
C ASN A 197 2.08 10.60 7.91
N MET A 198 1.44 11.57 7.22
CA MET A 198 0.06 11.95 7.49
C MET A 198 -0.99 10.87 7.15
N LYS A 199 -0.59 9.82 6.45
CA LYS A 199 -1.46 8.66 6.14
C LYS A 199 -1.15 7.46 7.04
N LEU A 200 0.10 7.34 7.49
CA LEU A 200 0.57 6.33 8.43
C LEU A 200 1.78 6.89 9.18
N GLU A 201 1.59 7.29 10.43
CA GLU A 201 2.68 7.77 11.28
C GLU A 201 3.71 6.67 11.52
N LYS A 202 5.00 7.01 11.41
CA LYS A 202 6.08 6.01 11.42
C LYS A 202 6.29 5.34 12.78
N GLN A 203 5.91 6.01 13.85
CA GLN A 203 5.86 5.43 15.20
C GLN A 203 4.92 4.20 15.29
N ILE A 204 3.87 4.15 14.46
CA ILE A 204 2.96 2.99 14.38
C ILE A 204 3.70 1.76 13.85
N ILE A 205 4.59 1.96 12.88
CA ILE A 205 5.44 0.88 12.36
C ILE A 205 6.45 0.46 13.44
N GLU A 206 7.13 1.43 14.04
CA GLU A 206 8.16 1.17 15.05
C GLU A 206 7.63 0.39 16.26
N ARG A 207 6.43 0.73 16.78
CA ARG A 207 5.83 -0.01 17.90
C ARG A 207 5.57 -1.48 17.54
N LYS A 208 5.12 -1.80 16.32
CA LYS A 208 4.91 -3.19 15.88
C LYS A 208 6.24 -3.92 15.69
N ILE A 209 7.22 -3.28 15.06
CA ILE A 209 8.55 -3.86 14.87
C ILE A 209 9.24 -4.16 16.22
N ASN A 210 9.06 -3.32 17.24
CA ASN A 210 9.59 -3.59 18.56
C ASN A 210 8.97 -4.85 19.17
N ILE A 211 7.65 -5.06 19.07
CA ILE A 211 6.99 -6.31 19.48
C ILE A 211 7.60 -7.51 18.72
N MET A 212 7.78 -7.42 17.41
CA MET A 212 8.37 -8.50 16.61
C MET A 212 9.82 -8.82 17.01
N LYS A 213 10.60 -7.80 17.42
CA LYS A 213 11.94 -8.00 17.98
C LYS A 213 11.90 -8.72 19.33
N GLU A 214 10.98 -8.33 20.21
CA GLU A 214 10.77 -8.98 21.50
C GLU A 214 10.34 -10.45 21.32
N GLU A 215 9.59 -10.76 20.26
CA GLU A 215 9.21 -12.13 19.87
C GLU A 215 10.39 -12.96 19.32
N GLY A 216 11.55 -12.31 19.07
CA GLY A 216 12.79 -12.96 18.66
C GLY A 216 13.08 -12.93 17.16
N ILE A 217 12.41 -12.07 16.38
CA ILE A 217 12.76 -11.83 14.97
C ILE A 217 13.98 -10.90 14.92
N GLU A 218 15.01 -11.31 14.20
CA GLU A 218 16.19 -10.48 13.95
C GLU A 218 15.97 -9.59 12.72
N PHE A 219 16.28 -8.29 12.84
CA PHE A 219 16.24 -7.33 11.73
C PHE A 219 17.64 -6.79 11.45
N ARG A 220 18.13 -6.99 10.23
CA ARG A 220 19.40 -6.45 9.72
C ARG A 220 19.12 -5.37 8.69
N THR A 221 19.12 -4.11 9.14
CA THR A 221 18.92 -2.93 8.28
C THR A 221 20.23 -2.44 7.68
N GLY A 222 20.16 -1.68 6.56
CA GLY A 222 21.32 -1.22 5.83
C GLY A 222 22.06 -2.33 5.08
N VAL A 223 21.44 -3.49 4.88
CA VAL A 223 22.04 -4.65 4.20
C VAL A 223 21.34 -4.90 2.86
N ASN A 224 21.99 -4.59 1.78
CA ASN A 224 21.50 -4.80 0.42
C ASN A 224 21.91 -6.17 -0.09
N VAL A 225 21.03 -7.15 0.05
CA VAL A 225 21.27 -8.51 -0.43
C VAL A 225 21.50 -8.53 -1.94
N GLY A 226 22.51 -9.29 -2.37
CA GLY A 226 22.99 -9.31 -3.75
C GLY A 226 24.07 -8.26 -4.06
N LYS A 227 24.38 -7.36 -3.08
CA LYS A 227 25.51 -6.41 -3.15
C LYS A 227 26.42 -6.53 -1.93
N ASP A 228 25.85 -6.40 -0.71
CA ASP A 228 26.62 -6.42 0.54
C ASP A 228 26.79 -7.84 1.09
N ILE A 229 25.83 -8.72 0.81
CA ILE A 229 25.85 -10.16 1.12
C ILE A 229 25.37 -10.93 -0.12
N THR A 230 26.04 -12.00 -0.44
CA THR A 230 25.74 -12.80 -1.63
C THR A 230 24.60 -13.80 -1.40
N ALA A 231 23.92 -14.19 -2.47
CA ALA A 231 22.91 -15.26 -2.42
C ALA A 231 23.51 -16.60 -1.94
N ALA A 232 24.77 -16.90 -2.32
CA ALA A 232 25.46 -18.12 -1.92
C ALA A 232 25.71 -18.19 -0.41
N GLU A 233 26.09 -17.07 0.23
CA GLU A 233 26.24 -16.99 1.68
C GLU A 233 24.90 -17.24 2.38
N LEU A 234 23.81 -16.61 1.93
CA LEU A 234 22.50 -16.83 2.52
C LEU A 234 21.98 -18.26 2.34
N LEU A 235 22.20 -18.87 1.18
CA LEU A 235 21.80 -20.27 0.93
C LEU A 235 22.64 -21.30 1.71
N LYS A 236 23.83 -20.92 2.18
CA LYS A 236 24.66 -21.72 3.06
C LYS A 236 24.23 -21.61 4.52
N ASP A 237 23.88 -20.38 4.96
CA ASP A 237 23.67 -20.08 6.38
C ASP A 237 22.20 -20.27 6.82
N PHE A 238 21.25 -20.33 5.89
CA PHE A 238 19.83 -20.47 6.15
C PHE A 238 19.22 -21.69 5.44
N ASP A 239 18.32 -22.38 6.11
CA ASP A 239 17.58 -23.52 5.55
C ASP A 239 16.70 -23.10 4.36
N ARG A 240 16.09 -21.90 4.44
CA ARG A 240 15.24 -21.33 3.38
C ARG A 240 15.45 -19.82 3.25
N VAL A 241 15.24 -19.33 2.03
CA VAL A 241 15.29 -17.91 1.70
C VAL A 241 13.95 -17.50 1.06
N ILE A 242 13.38 -16.38 1.51
CA ILE A 242 12.12 -15.84 0.97
C ILE A 242 12.41 -14.45 0.40
N LEU A 243 12.17 -14.27 -0.89
CA LEU A 243 12.32 -13.00 -1.59
C LEU A 243 11.01 -12.20 -1.47
N CYS A 244 11.03 -11.14 -0.64
CA CYS A 244 9.92 -10.22 -0.38
C CYS A 244 10.31 -8.76 -0.67
N CYS A 245 11.20 -8.54 -1.65
CA CYS A 245 11.83 -7.25 -1.94
C CYS A 245 10.93 -6.25 -2.69
N GLY A 246 9.67 -6.58 -2.91
CA GLY A 246 8.69 -5.72 -3.57
C GLY A 246 8.95 -5.52 -5.08
N ALA A 247 8.13 -4.66 -5.70
CA ALA A 247 8.32 -4.18 -7.07
C ALA A 247 8.95 -2.79 -6.99
N SER A 248 10.25 -2.68 -7.17
CA SER A 248 11.00 -1.42 -7.00
C SER A 248 11.62 -0.88 -8.28
N ASN A 249 11.41 -1.53 -9.43
CA ASN A 249 11.82 -1.01 -10.72
C ASN A 249 10.76 0.00 -11.24
N PRO A 250 10.99 1.32 -11.18
CA PRO A 250 9.96 2.29 -11.52
C PRO A 250 9.73 2.32 -13.05
N ARG A 251 8.46 2.47 -13.43
CA ARG A 251 8.11 2.77 -14.83
C ARG A 251 8.44 4.21 -15.14
N ASP A 252 9.26 4.42 -16.16
CA ASP A 252 9.66 5.75 -16.59
C ASP A 252 8.87 6.24 -17.82
N ILE A 253 8.96 7.53 -18.09
CA ILE A 253 8.34 8.20 -19.23
C ILE A 253 9.39 8.41 -20.32
N LYS A 254 9.03 8.00 -21.54
CA LYS A 254 9.83 8.26 -22.73
C LYS A 254 9.40 9.59 -23.35
N ALA A 255 9.97 10.70 -22.87
CA ALA A 255 9.74 12.03 -23.42
C ALA A 255 11.07 12.76 -23.59
N GLU A 256 11.16 13.62 -24.59
CA GLU A 256 12.32 14.49 -24.79
C GLU A 256 12.53 15.36 -23.55
N GLY A 257 13.79 15.64 -23.19
CA GLY A 257 14.10 16.41 -21.98
C GLY A 257 13.93 15.69 -20.65
N ARG A 258 13.70 14.35 -20.63
CA ARG A 258 13.53 13.56 -19.41
C ARG A 258 14.73 13.67 -18.43
N ASP A 259 15.90 13.99 -18.93
CA ASP A 259 17.14 14.20 -18.18
C ASP A 259 17.22 15.54 -17.45
N ALA A 260 16.18 16.40 -17.53
CA ALA A 260 16.16 17.69 -16.85
C ALA A 260 16.27 17.53 -15.33
N LYS A 261 17.07 18.41 -14.69
CA LYS A 261 17.14 18.50 -13.23
C LYS A 261 15.82 19.02 -12.66
N GLY A 262 15.22 18.29 -11.74
CA GLY A 262 13.90 18.60 -11.18
C GLY A 262 12.84 17.53 -11.52
N ILE A 263 13.22 16.45 -12.24
CA ILE A 263 12.34 15.32 -12.53
C ILE A 263 12.77 14.11 -11.70
N TYR A 264 11.89 13.64 -10.82
CA TYR A 264 12.15 12.53 -9.90
C TYR A 264 11.04 11.49 -9.98
N PHE A 265 11.33 10.27 -9.54
CA PHE A 265 10.27 9.30 -9.27
C PHE A 265 9.54 9.69 -7.98
N ALA A 266 8.23 9.43 -7.95
CA ALA A 266 7.36 9.74 -6.81
C ALA A 266 7.88 9.16 -5.49
N VAL A 267 8.36 7.89 -5.52
CA VAL A 267 8.88 7.25 -4.32
C VAL A 267 10.14 7.92 -3.78
N ASP A 268 11.01 8.46 -4.63
CA ASP A 268 12.19 9.19 -4.19
C ASP A 268 11.80 10.49 -3.46
N PHE A 269 10.79 11.21 -3.96
CA PHE A 269 10.24 12.39 -3.30
C PHE A 269 9.63 12.05 -1.94
N LEU A 270 8.75 11.05 -1.88
CA LEU A 270 8.09 10.61 -0.65
C LEU A 270 9.10 10.09 0.38
N LYS A 271 10.07 9.28 -0.07
CA LYS A 271 11.17 8.78 0.77
C LYS A 271 12.03 9.91 1.32
N SER A 272 12.44 10.86 0.47
CA SER A 272 13.29 11.97 0.90
C SER A 272 12.57 12.86 1.92
N THR A 273 11.27 13.11 1.72
CA THR A 273 10.42 13.83 2.67
C THR A 273 10.32 13.11 4.01
N THR A 274 10.01 11.81 4.00
CA THR A 274 9.89 11.03 5.24
C THR A 274 11.22 10.95 5.99
N LYS A 275 12.35 10.73 5.29
CA LYS A 275 13.68 10.75 5.93
C LYS A 275 14.00 12.10 6.57
N ALA A 276 13.69 13.21 5.87
CA ALA A 276 13.90 14.55 6.40
C ALA A 276 13.02 14.83 7.63
N LEU A 277 11.75 14.40 7.61
CA LEU A 277 10.85 14.50 8.76
C LEU A 277 11.39 13.77 9.99
N LEU A 278 11.81 12.51 9.83
CA LEU A 278 12.28 11.66 10.91
C LEU A 278 13.65 12.06 11.47
N ASN A 279 14.50 12.70 10.64
CA ASN A 279 15.87 13.05 11.01
C ASN A 279 16.02 14.52 11.45
N GLY A 280 15.02 15.40 11.26
CA GLY A 280 15.17 16.81 11.61
C GLY A 280 14.00 17.71 11.25
N GLY A 281 12.79 17.18 11.11
CA GLY A 281 11.57 17.99 10.93
C GLY A 281 11.56 18.84 9.66
N LEU A 282 12.11 18.34 8.53
CA LEU A 282 12.27 19.05 7.25
C LEU A 282 13.26 20.24 7.27
N THR A 283 14.07 20.37 8.30
CA THR A 283 15.13 21.41 8.34
C THR A 283 16.33 21.03 7.47
N ASP A 284 16.49 19.75 7.14
CA ASP A 284 17.53 19.28 6.23
C ASP A 284 17.26 19.76 4.81
N LYS A 285 18.25 20.48 4.24
CA LYS A 285 18.19 21.00 2.86
C LYS A 285 18.41 19.93 1.78
N ASN A 286 18.75 18.71 2.17
CA ASN A 286 19.07 17.62 1.25
C ASN A 286 17.85 16.83 0.75
N HIS A 287 16.62 17.20 1.15
CA HIS A 287 15.42 16.56 0.63
C HIS A 287 14.92 17.21 -0.67
N ILE A 288 14.17 16.47 -1.46
CA ILE A 288 13.51 16.99 -2.66
C ILE A 288 12.36 17.90 -2.20
N SER A 289 12.51 19.23 -2.35
CA SER A 289 11.53 20.20 -1.86
C SER A 289 10.59 20.70 -2.95
N ALA A 290 9.29 20.72 -2.67
CA ALA A 290 8.26 21.33 -3.51
C ALA A 290 7.99 22.81 -3.15
N LYS A 291 8.62 23.35 -2.10
CA LYS A 291 8.35 24.70 -1.58
C LYS A 291 8.51 25.77 -2.65
N GLY A 292 7.44 26.54 -2.87
CA GLY A 292 7.41 27.67 -3.81
C GLY A 292 7.50 27.28 -5.29
N LYS A 293 7.36 25.99 -5.65
CA LYS A 293 7.45 25.49 -7.02
C LYS A 293 6.09 25.18 -7.61
N ASN A 294 6.00 25.28 -8.94
CA ASN A 294 4.94 24.65 -9.71
C ASN A 294 5.29 23.17 -9.85
N VAL A 295 4.45 22.30 -9.28
CA VAL A 295 4.68 20.85 -9.23
C VAL A 295 3.76 20.14 -10.23
N MET A 296 4.33 19.24 -11.01
CA MET A 296 3.56 18.33 -11.88
C MET A 296 3.71 16.90 -11.40
N VAL A 297 2.60 16.23 -11.12
CA VAL A 297 2.55 14.83 -10.76
C VAL A 297 2.01 14.03 -11.95
N ILE A 298 2.73 13.00 -12.38
CA ILE A 298 2.35 12.17 -13.53
C ILE A 298 1.87 10.81 -13.03
N GLY A 299 0.56 10.62 -13.01
CA GLY A 299 -0.16 9.44 -12.55
C GLY A 299 -1.32 9.79 -11.62
N GLY A 300 -2.48 9.19 -11.87
CA GLY A 300 -3.75 9.45 -11.16
C GLY A 300 -4.03 8.51 -9.98
N GLY A 301 -3.14 7.56 -9.68
CA GLY A 301 -3.32 6.58 -8.59
C GLY A 301 -2.99 7.12 -7.20
N ASP A 302 -3.07 6.24 -6.19
CA ASP A 302 -2.83 6.58 -4.77
C ASP A 302 -1.46 7.23 -4.53
N THR A 303 -0.39 6.74 -5.19
CA THR A 303 0.95 7.36 -5.09
C THR A 303 0.96 8.79 -5.64
N GLY A 304 0.22 9.04 -6.72
CA GLY A 304 0.05 10.40 -7.27
C GLY A 304 -0.66 11.32 -6.28
N ASN A 305 -1.75 10.84 -5.66
CA ASN A 305 -2.46 11.57 -4.61
C ASN A 305 -1.54 11.87 -3.40
N ASP A 306 -0.73 10.90 -2.97
CA ASP A 306 0.24 11.06 -1.88
C ASP A 306 1.29 12.14 -2.22
N CYS A 307 1.73 12.22 -3.49
CA CYS A 307 2.60 13.29 -3.97
C CYS A 307 1.91 14.66 -3.98
N VAL A 308 0.63 14.74 -4.35
CA VAL A 308 -0.16 15.99 -4.31
C VAL A 308 -0.24 16.50 -2.87
N GLY A 309 -0.73 15.69 -1.91
CA GLY A 309 -0.84 16.08 -0.51
C GLY A 309 0.49 16.44 0.14
N THR A 310 1.58 15.72 -0.20
CA THR A 310 2.93 16.04 0.26
C THR A 310 3.41 17.37 -0.30
N SER A 311 3.17 17.64 -1.59
CA SER A 311 3.57 18.91 -2.22
C SER A 311 2.83 20.11 -1.64
N VAL A 312 1.53 19.98 -1.34
CA VAL A 312 0.74 21.00 -0.64
C VAL A 312 1.38 21.33 0.72
N ARG A 313 1.71 20.31 1.53
CA ARG A 313 2.35 20.50 2.85
C ARG A 313 3.76 21.10 2.77
N HIS A 314 4.49 20.87 1.68
CA HIS A 314 5.75 21.56 1.44
C HIS A 314 5.56 23.05 1.10
N GLY A 315 4.33 23.53 0.83
CA GLY A 315 4.05 24.87 0.37
C GLY A 315 4.36 25.08 -1.11
N ALA A 316 3.96 24.15 -1.96
CA ALA A 316 4.01 24.31 -3.42
C ALA A 316 3.22 25.54 -3.87
N LYS A 317 3.67 26.21 -4.95
CA LYS A 317 2.98 27.34 -5.55
C LYS A 317 1.71 26.90 -6.30
N SER A 318 1.78 25.75 -6.97
CA SER A 318 0.68 25.07 -7.64
C SER A 318 0.97 23.59 -7.75
N VAL A 319 -0.08 22.77 -7.92
CA VAL A 319 0.04 21.34 -8.21
C VAL A 319 -0.86 20.98 -9.37
N LEU A 320 -0.30 20.32 -10.39
CA LEU A 320 -0.99 19.73 -11.52
C LEU A 320 -0.80 18.21 -11.51
N GLN A 321 -1.89 17.43 -11.54
CA GLN A 321 -1.83 15.97 -11.60
C GLN A 321 -2.34 15.48 -12.95
N LEU A 322 -1.49 14.79 -13.71
CA LEU A 322 -1.84 14.24 -15.01
C LEU A 322 -2.34 12.79 -14.88
N GLU A 323 -3.50 12.52 -15.46
CA GLU A 323 -4.04 11.18 -15.63
C GLU A 323 -4.24 10.92 -17.14
N MET A 324 -3.60 9.87 -17.63
CA MET A 324 -3.72 9.52 -19.04
C MET A 324 -5.07 8.88 -19.40
N MET A 325 -5.74 8.25 -18.43
CA MET A 325 -7.05 7.64 -18.65
C MET A 325 -8.17 8.68 -18.58
N PRO A 326 -9.35 8.41 -19.16
CA PRO A 326 -10.54 9.23 -18.98
C PRO A 326 -10.95 9.32 -17.51
N LYS A 327 -11.59 10.42 -17.13
CA LYS A 327 -12.26 10.52 -15.82
C LYS A 327 -13.27 9.38 -15.67
N LEU A 328 -13.18 8.65 -14.57
CA LEU A 328 -14.19 7.64 -14.23
C LEU A 328 -15.54 8.31 -13.92
N PRO A 329 -16.67 7.61 -14.08
CA PRO A 329 -17.98 8.14 -13.72
C PRO A 329 -18.09 8.40 -12.21
N ASP A 330 -18.96 9.30 -11.82
CA ASP A 330 -19.17 9.62 -10.38
C ASP A 330 -19.97 8.52 -9.64
N THR A 331 -20.72 7.70 -10.38
CA THR A 331 -21.50 6.55 -9.88
C THR A 331 -21.15 5.28 -10.64
N ARG A 332 -21.46 4.10 -10.06
CA ARG A 332 -21.21 2.81 -10.73
C ARG A 332 -21.91 2.74 -12.07
N ALA A 333 -21.17 2.30 -13.10
CA ALA A 333 -21.76 1.95 -14.38
C ALA A 333 -22.42 0.57 -14.32
N GLU A 334 -23.35 0.28 -15.23
CA GLU A 334 -24.07 -1.01 -15.33
C GLU A 334 -23.12 -2.22 -15.47
N ASN A 335 -22.00 -2.06 -16.15
CA ASN A 335 -20.99 -3.11 -16.34
C ASN A 335 -20.04 -3.26 -15.14
N ASN A 336 -20.24 -2.50 -14.06
CA ASN A 336 -19.51 -2.60 -12.80
C ASN A 336 -20.46 -2.71 -11.59
N PRO A 337 -21.30 -3.78 -11.54
CA PRO A 337 -22.30 -3.95 -10.49
C PRO A 337 -21.65 -4.29 -9.13
N TRP A 338 -22.37 -3.99 -8.04
CA TRP A 338 -22.05 -4.54 -6.73
C TRP A 338 -22.04 -6.10 -6.80
N PRO A 339 -21.17 -6.84 -6.11
CA PRO A 339 -20.20 -6.39 -5.10
C PRO A 339 -18.77 -6.14 -5.62
N GLN A 340 -18.60 -5.92 -6.91
CA GLN A 340 -17.28 -5.59 -7.46
C GLN A 340 -16.71 -4.30 -6.86
N TRP A 341 -15.38 -4.16 -6.90
CA TRP A 341 -14.74 -2.88 -6.60
C TRP A 341 -15.32 -1.75 -7.47
N PRO A 342 -15.75 -0.62 -6.89
CA PRO A 342 -16.37 0.45 -7.67
C PRO A 342 -15.34 1.17 -8.56
N MET A 343 -15.58 1.15 -9.86
CA MET A 343 -14.83 1.93 -10.86
C MET A 343 -15.48 3.32 -10.98
N VAL A 344 -15.29 4.14 -9.95
CA VAL A 344 -15.84 5.50 -9.83
C VAL A 344 -14.75 6.52 -9.56
N CYS A 345 -14.98 7.76 -9.96
CA CYS A 345 -14.10 8.85 -9.64
C CYS A 345 -14.15 9.13 -8.14
N LYS A 346 -13.00 9.11 -7.50
CA LYS A 346 -12.85 9.50 -6.09
C LYS A 346 -12.01 10.75 -6.00
N THR A 347 -12.36 11.61 -5.07
CA THR A 347 -11.45 12.65 -4.58
C THR A 347 -10.89 12.15 -3.26
N ASP A 348 -9.57 12.05 -3.18
CA ASP A 348 -8.86 11.59 -1.98
C ASP A 348 -8.22 12.81 -1.30
N TYR A 349 -7.68 12.60 -0.10
CA TYR A 349 -7.21 13.66 0.79
C TYR A 349 -6.27 14.69 0.13
N GLY A 350 -5.33 14.25 -0.73
CA GLY A 350 -4.37 15.16 -1.39
C GLY A 350 -5.05 16.04 -2.43
N GLN A 351 -6.02 15.50 -3.21
CA GLN A 351 -6.81 16.32 -4.12
C GLN A 351 -7.72 17.29 -3.36
N GLU A 352 -8.35 16.85 -2.25
CA GLU A 352 -9.14 17.74 -1.39
C GLU A 352 -8.31 18.92 -0.87
N GLU A 353 -7.09 18.64 -0.42
CA GLU A 353 -6.15 19.64 0.07
C GLU A 353 -5.72 20.61 -1.03
N ALA A 354 -5.45 20.10 -2.23
CA ALA A 354 -5.14 20.95 -3.38
C ALA A 354 -6.32 21.83 -3.77
N ILE A 355 -7.57 21.31 -3.75
CA ILE A 355 -8.79 22.08 -3.99
C ILE A 355 -8.94 23.18 -2.93
N GLY A 356 -8.75 22.84 -1.66
CA GLY A 356 -8.87 23.81 -0.56
C GLY A 356 -7.84 24.94 -0.64
N VAL A 357 -6.61 24.63 -1.06
CA VAL A 357 -5.50 25.61 -1.15
C VAL A 357 -5.53 26.41 -2.44
N PHE A 358 -5.78 25.75 -3.59
CA PHE A 358 -5.64 26.37 -4.91
C PHE A 358 -6.98 26.74 -5.55
N GLY A 359 -8.13 26.31 -4.98
CA GLY A 359 -9.48 26.64 -5.45
C GLY A 359 -9.95 25.82 -6.66
N HIS A 360 -9.19 24.80 -7.09
CA HIS A 360 -9.57 23.92 -8.22
C HIS A 360 -8.98 22.52 -8.08
N ASP A 361 -9.60 21.54 -8.73
CA ASP A 361 -9.12 20.17 -8.81
C ASP A 361 -7.78 20.12 -9.57
N PRO A 362 -6.73 19.54 -8.98
CA PRO A 362 -5.41 19.48 -9.63
C PRO A 362 -5.36 18.50 -10.82
N ARG A 363 -6.37 17.66 -11.03
CA ARG A 363 -6.35 16.57 -12.02
C ARG A 363 -6.72 17.04 -13.42
N VAL A 364 -5.90 16.62 -14.38
CA VAL A 364 -6.18 16.75 -15.83
C VAL A 364 -6.15 15.36 -16.46
N TYR A 365 -7.28 14.95 -17.02
CA TYR A 365 -7.48 13.64 -17.59
C TYR A 365 -7.13 13.59 -19.08
N GLN A 366 -6.91 12.39 -19.61
CA GLN A 366 -6.58 12.13 -21.02
C GLN A 366 -5.44 13.03 -21.51
N THR A 367 -4.39 13.16 -20.69
CA THR A 367 -3.27 14.05 -20.97
C THR A 367 -1.96 13.39 -20.57
N THR A 368 -0.93 13.60 -21.41
CA THR A 368 0.43 13.12 -21.13
C THR A 368 1.47 14.19 -21.50
N VAL A 369 2.70 13.95 -21.07
CA VAL A 369 3.85 14.80 -21.44
C VAL A 369 4.38 14.38 -22.80
N LYS A 370 4.55 15.34 -23.71
CA LYS A 370 5.21 15.19 -25.00
C LYS A 370 6.70 15.49 -24.89
N GLU A 371 7.06 16.57 -24.16
CA GLU A 371 8.41 17.10 -24.03
C GLU A 371 8.57 17.82 -22.70
N PHE A 372 9.74 17.70 -22.06
CA PHE A 372 10.14 18.51 -20.91
C PHE A 372 11.02 19.68 -21.36
N LEU A 373 10.71 20.87 -20.89
CA LEU A 373 11.41 22.10 -21.25
C LEU A 373 12.52 22.42 -20.25
N LYS A 374 13.74 22.67 -20.74
CA LYS A 374 14.92 22.96 -19.92
C LYS A 374 15.42 24.38 -20.11
N ASP A 375 16.04 24.96 -19.08
CA ASP A 375 16.84 26.14 -19.21
C ASP A 375 18.25 25.83 -19.75
N LYS A 376 19.06 26.86 -19.99
CA LYS A 376 20.44 26.71 -20.48
C LYS A 376 21.36 25.94 -19.50
N LYS A 377 20.95 25.78 -18.23
CA LYS A 377 21.70 25.07 -17.18
C LYS A 377 21.18 23.62 -16.99
N GLY A 378 20.20 23.18 -17.79
CA GLY A 378 19.58 21.88 -17.72
C GLY A 378 18.53 21.74 -16.62
N ASN A 379 18.08 22.82 -15.99
CA ASN A 379 17.00 22.75 -14.99
C ASN A 379 15.65 22.73 -15.70
N LEU A 380 14.70 21.98 -15.12
CA LEU A 380 13.32 21.95 -15.58
C LEU A 380 12.66 23.32 -15.46
N LYS A 381 11.95 23.74 -16.51
CA LYS A 381 11.14 24.96 -16.56
C LYS A 381 9.67 24.72 -16.85
N GLY A 382 9.33 23.56 -17.35
CA GLY A 382 7.97 23.23 -17.73
C GLY A 382 7.90 22.01 -18.63
N ALA A 383 6.75 21.80 -19.22
CA ALA A 383 6.52 20.73 -20.19
C ALA A 383 5.56 21.16 -21.29
N VAL A 384 5.67 20.50 -22.42
CA VAL A 384 4.63 20.47 -23.46
C VAL A 384 3.73 19.27 -23.20
N LEU A 385 2.49 19.53 -22.92
CA LEU A 385 1.45 18.51 -22.73
C LEU A 385 0.68 18.28 -24.01
N VAL A 386 0.15 17.09 -24.20
CA VAL A 386 -0.70 16.71 -25.32
C VAL A 386 -1.89 15.93 -24.84
N LYS A 387 -3.07 16.20 -25.39
CA LYS A 387 -4.29 15.42 -25.11
C LYS A 387 -4.19 14.02 -25.73
N LEU A 388 -4.88 13.07 -25.12
CA LEU A 388 -4.95 11.68 -25.57
C LEU A 388 -6.38 11.32 -25.97
N SER A 389 -6.53 10.56 -27.04
CA SER A 389 -7.79 9.92 -27.44
C SER A 389 -7.68 8.41 -27.25
N LEU A 390 -8.83 7.77 -26.93
CA LEU A 390 -8.96 6.33 -26.89
C LEU A 390 -9.30 5.83 -28.29
N GLU A 391 -8.44 5.02 -28.88
CA GLU A 391 -8.68 4.41 -30.19
C GLU A 391 -8.51 2.89 -30.09
N LYS A 392 -9.24 2.16 -30.93
CA LYS A 392 -8.99 0.72 -31.12
C LYS A 392 -7.83 0.54 -32.09
N ASP A 393 -6.80 -0.16 -31.67
CA ASP A 393 -5.71 -0.57 -32.55
C ASP A 393 -6.25 -1.56 -33.58
N PRO A 394 -6.18 -1.24 -34.90
CA PRO A 394 -6.71 -2.10 -35.97
C PRO A 394 -6.07 -3.49 -36.03
N LYS A 395 -4.82 -3.63 -35.52
CA LYS A 395 -4.08 -4.90 -35.61
C LYS A 395 -4.36 -5.81 -34.42
N SER A 396 -4.45 -5.26 -33.20
CA SER A 396 -4.62 -6.05 -31.97
C SER A 396 -6.05 -6.03 -31.41
N GLY A 397 -6.92 -5.13 -31.90
CA GLY A 397 -8.27 -4.88 -31.35
C GLY A 397 -8.27 -4.27 -29.94
N ARG A 398 -7.10 -3.99 -29.36
CA ARG A 398 -6.95 -3.42 -28.03
C ARG A 398 -7.16 -1.91 -28.06
N THR A 399 -7.76 -1.38 -27.01
CA THR A 399 -7.84 0.07 -26.82
C THR A 399 -6.46 0.61 -26.47
N ILE A 400 -5.99 1.60 -27.23
CA ILE A 400 -4.73 2.31 -27.05
C ILE A 400 -4.99 3.81 -26.91
N MET A 401 -4.07 4.48 -26.22
CA MET A 401 -4.09 5.94 -26.08
C MET A 401 -3.20 6.55 -27.15
N LYS A 402 -3.75 7.46 -27.96
CA LYS A 402 -2.97 8.19 -28.98
C LYS A 402 -2.99 9.68 -28.74
N PRO A 403 -1.84 10.38 -28.95
CA PRO A 403 -1.80 11.83 -28.94
C PRO A 403 -2.73 12.44 -29.99
N VAL A 404 -3.48 13.47 -29.61
CA VAL A 404 -4.32 14.27 -30.51
C VAL A 404 -3.46 15.38 -31.09
N GLU A 405 -3.23 15.36 -32.41
CA GLU A 405 -2.45 16.38 -33.09
C GLU A 405 -3.06 17.77 -32.93
N GLY A 406 -2.22 18.78 -32.73
CA GLY A 406 -2.63 20.18 -32.56
C GLY A 406 -3.24 20.49 -31.19
N SER A 407 -3.23 19.53 -30.25
CA SER A 407 -3.72 19.75 -28.88
C SER A 407 -2.63 20.12 -27.89
N GLU A 408 -1.41 20.35 -28.38
CA GLU A 408 -0.25 20.67 -27.54
C GLU A 408 -0.39 22.01 -26.85
N TYR A 409 -0.02 22.08 -25.58
CA TYR A 409 0.07 23.32 -24.81
C TYR A 409 1.20 23.27 -23.79
N LYS A 410 1.74 24.43 -23.45
CA LYS A 410 2.85 24.55 -22.50
C LYS A 410 2.33 24.80 -21.10
N VAL A 411 3.00 24.20 -20.12
CA VAL A 411 2.78 24.45 -18.68
C VAL A 411 4.14 24.70 -18.01
N GLU A 412 4.13 25.56 -17.01
CA GLU A 412 5.30 25.79 -16.15
C GLU A 412 5.39 24.68 -15.11
N ALA A 413 6.60 24.17 -14.86
CA ALA A 413 6.88 23.25 -13.77
C ALA A 413 8.38 23.30 -13.41
N GLU A 414 8.69 23.41 -12.15
CA GLU A 414 10.05 23.34 -11.61
C GLU A 414 10.31 22.00 -10.90
N LEU A 415 9.26 21.22 -10.66
CA LEU A 415 9.35 19.88 -10.09
C LEU A 415 8.35 18.94 -10.79
N VAL A 416 8.86 17.81 -11.26
CA VAL A 416 8.02 16.72 -11.82
C VAL A 416 8.22 15.46 -11.00
N LEU A 417 7.10 14.82 -10.64
CA LEU A 417 7.05 13.59 -9.86
C LEU A 417 6.37 12.49 -10.69
N ILE A 418 7.14 11.47 -11.08
CA ILE A 418 6.64 10.36 -11.91
C ILE A 418 6.08 9.27 -11.01
N ALA A 419 4.75 9.13 -11.02
CA ALA A 419 3.96 8.15 -10.27
C ALA A 419 3.28 7.12 -11.21
N ALA A 420 4.02 6.63 -12.20
CA ALA A 420 3.50 5.76 -13.27
C ALA A 420 3.48 4.25 -12.93
N GLY A 421 3.75 3.89 -11.67
CA GLY A 421 3.81 2.50 -11.19
C GLY A 421 5.18 1.84 -11.41
N PHE A 422 5.23 0.51 -11.22
CA PHE A 422 6.47 -0.27 -11.21
C PHE A 422 6.44 -1.43 -12.21
N LEU A 423 7.64 -1.89 -12.59
CA LEU A 423 7.89 -2.99 -13.51
C LEU A 423 8.61 -4.14 -12.76
N GLY A 424 7.97 -4.73 -11.74
CA GLY A 424 8.55 -5.84 -10.99
C GLY A 424 9.81 -5.48 -10.20
N SER A 425 10.69 -6.46 -10.02
CA SER A 425 11.89 -6.37 -9.19
C SER A 425 13.09 -5.77 -9.95
N GLU A 426 14.05 -5.25 -9.21
CA GLU A 426 15.36 -4.86 -9.75
C GLU A 426 16.16 -6.11 -10.15
N SER A 427 16.71 -6.10 -11.36
CA SER A 427 17.34 -7.28 -11.98
C SER A 427 18.60 -7.79 -11.27
N TYR A 428 19.28 -6.96 -10.48
CA TYR A 428 20.49 -7.41 -9.77
C TYR A 428 20.18 -8.51 -8.74
N LEU A 429 19.05 -8.41 -8.05
CA LEU A 429 18.64 -9.38 -7.04
C LEU A 429 18.19 -10.70 -7.69
N THR A 430 17.35 -10.64 -8.72
CA THR A 430 16.90 -11.84 -9.43
C THR A 430 18.07 -12.60 -10.07
N LYS A 431 19.05 -11.86 -10.62
CA LYS A 431 20.29 -12.44 -11.15
C LYS A 431 21.17 -13.05 -10.05
N ALA A 432 21.29 -12.38 -8.89
CA ALA A 432 22.11 -12.89 -7.78
C ALA A 432 21.62 -14.27 -7.28
N PHE A 433 20.30 -14.49 -7.26
CA PHE A 433 19.71 -15.77 -6.88
C PHE A 433 19.50 -16.74 -8.06
N GLY A 434 19.66 -16.30 -9.31
CA GLY A 434 19.39 -17.13 -10.50
C GLY A 434 17.91 -17.49 -10.66
N VAL A 435 17.00 -16.67 -10.13
CA VAL A 435 15.56 -16.92 -10.24
C VAL A 435 15.02 -16.43 -11.57
N GLU A 436 14.09 -17.19 -12.15
CA GLU A 436 13.40 -16.84 -13.37
C GLU A 436 12.38 -15.71 -13.13
N VAL A 437 12.13 -14.93 -14.18
CA VAL A 437 11.14 -13.83 -14.16
C VAL A 437 10.17 -13.97 -15.31
N ASP A 438 8.93 -13.50 -15.11
CA ASP A 438 7.90 -13.43 -16.14
C ASP A 438 8.12 -12.24 -17.11
N GLY A 439 7.26 -12.10 -18.10
CA GLY A 439 7.32 -11.01 -19.10
C GLY A 439 7.08 -9.60 -18.50
N ARG A 440 6.72 -9.50 -17.22
CA ARG A 440 6.59 -8.25 -16.46
C ARG A 440 7.71 -8.04 -15.45
N THR A 441 8.74 -8.87 -15.51
CA THR A 441 9.90 -8.88 -14.59
C THR A 441 9.57 -9.23 -13.13
N ASN A 442 8.42 -9.85 -12.86
CA ASN A 442 8.12 -10.44 -11.56
C ASN A 442 8.80 -11.81 -11.46
N ILE A 443 9.18 -12.23 -10.26
CA ILE A 443 9.76 -13.55 -10.04
C ILE A 443 8.72 -14.62 -10.37
N ALA A 444 9.08 -15.52 -11.28
CA ALA A 444 8.25 -16.65 -11.66
C ALA A 444 8.28 -17.73 -10.57
N THR A 445 7.13 -18.32 -10.30
CA THR A 445 6.98 -19.45 -9.38
C THR A 445 6.14 -20.52 -10.06
N ALA A 446 6.23 -21.78 -9.59
CA ALA A 446 5.35 -22.82 -10.07
C ALA A 446 3.88 -22.46 -9.78
N ASP A 447 2.97 -22.87 -10.66
CA ASP A 447 1.55 -22.53 -10.59
C ASP A 447 0.96 -22.92 -9.23
N GLY A 448 0.25 -21.96 -8.62
CA GLY A 448 -0.39 -22.12 -7.31
C GLY A 448 0.57 -22.19 -6.12
N THR A 449 1.88 -21.96 -6.33
CA THR A 449 2.90 -22.00 -5.27
C THR A 449 3.71 -20.71 -5.18
N HIS A 450 4.59 -20.63 -4.15
CA HIS A 450 5.57 -19.56 -3.96
C HIS A 450 7.01 -20.03 -4.22
N GLN A 451 7.18 -21.31 -4.56
CA GLN A 451 8.49 -21.90 -4.87
C GLN A 451 9.02 -21.40 -6.20
N THR A 452 10.25 -20.89 -6.21
CA THR A 452 10.95 -20.49 -7.44
C THR A 452 11.59 -21.71 -8.15
N ASN A 453 12.21 -21.48 -9.32
CA ASN A 453 13.04 -22.48 -10.00
C ASN A 453 14.29 -22.87 -9.20
N VAL A 454 14.68 -22.08 -8.19
CA VAL A 454 15.85 -22.34 -7.34
C VAL A 454 15.41 -23.05 -6.07
N LYS A 455 16.01 -24.22 -5.80
CA LYS A 455 15.73 -25.00 -4.59
C LYS A 455 15.97 -24.15 -3.33
N ASN A 456 15.09 -24.25 -2.35
CA ASN A 456 15.11 -23.52 -1.08
C ASN A 456 14.87 -22.00 -1.18
N VAL A 457 14.54 -21.46 -2.37
CA VAL A 457 14.22 -20.05 -2.57
C VAL A 457 12.74 -19.91 -2.93
N PHE A 458 12.05 -19.07 -2.17
CA PHE A 458 10.63 -18.75 -2.34
C PHE A 458 10.46 -17.25 -2.64
N ALA A 459 9.33 -16.86 -3.18
CA ALA A 459 9.03 -15.46 -3.46
C ALA A 459 7.58 -15.11 -3.09
N ALA A 460 7.37 -13.91 -2.52
CA ALA A 460 6.05 -13.47 -2.13
C ALA A 460 5.89 -11.94 -2.18
N GLY A 461 4.66 -11.48 -2.31
CA GLY A 461 4.31 -10.07 -2.40
C GLY A 461 4.51 -9.51 -3.81
N ASP A 462 4.73 -8.19 -3.88
CA ASP A 462 4.78 -7.49 -5.18
C ASP A 462 5.93 -7.95 -6.09
N VAL A 463 7.00 -8.53 -5.54
CA VAL A 463 8.09 -9.09 -6.34
C VAL A 463 7.64 -10.27 -7.21
N ARG A 464 6.61 -11.00 -6.78
CA ARG A 464 6.01 -12.15 -7.46
C ARG A 464 4.70 -11.79 -8.16
N ARG A 465 3.81 -11.11 -7.45
CA ARG A 465 2.46 -10.76 -7.91
C ARG A 465 2.41 -9.55 -8.84
N GLY A 466 3.44 -8.70 -8.80
CA GLY A 466 3.37 -7.32 -9.27
C GLY A 466 2.77 -6.39 -8.21
N GLN A 467 2.88 -5.08 -8.43
CA GLN A 467 2.38 -4.09 -7.47
C GLN A 467 0.91 -4.34 -7.12
N SER A 468 0.59 -4.33 -5.82
CA SER A 468 -0.73 -4.68 -5.31
C SER A 468 -1.05 -3.94 -4.01
N LEU A 469 -2.21 -4.24 -3.42
CA LEU A 469 -2.63 -3.66 -2.15
C LEU A 469 -1.86 -4.29 -0.97
N VAL A 470 -1.73 -3.54 0.13
CA VAL A 470 -1.12 -4.00 1.38
C VAL A 470 -1.69 -5.34 1.87
N VAL A 471 -3.01 -5.52 1.76
CA VAL A 471 -3.69 -6.78 2.15
C VAL A 471 -3.29 -7.96 1.27
N TRP A 472 -2.99 -7.76 0.00
CA TRP A 472 -2.44 -8.80 -0.87
C TRP A 472 -1.00 -9.14 -0.50
N ALA A 473 -0.18 -8.14 -0.19
CA ALA A 473 1.19 -8.38 0.25
C ALA A 473 1.23 -9.19 1.55
N ILE A 474 0.36 -8.88 2.53
CA ILE A 474 0.22 -9.65 3.77
C ILE A 474 -0.27 -11.08 3.46
N ARG A 475 -1.27 -11.25 2.58
CA ARG A 475 -1.77 -12.57 2.17
C ARG A 475 -0.64 -13.43 1.58
N GLU A 476 0.10 -12.91 0.62
CA GLU A 476 1.24 -13.60 0.01
C GLU A 476 2.31 -13.98 1.06
N GLY A 477 2.58 -13.09 2.03
CA GLY A 477 3.49 -13.39 3.13
C GLY A 477 3.02 -14.53 4.03
N ARG A 478 1.72 -14.61 4.31
CA ARG A 478 1.11 -15.71 5.06
C ARG A 478 1.14 -17.03 4.26
N ASP A 479 0.82 -16.96 2.99
CA ASP A 479 0.75 -18.15 2.13
C ASP A 479 2.16 -18.74 1.92
N VAL A 480 3.19 -17.91 1.67
CA VAL A 480 4.58 -18.39 1.55
C VAL A 480 5.10 -18.96 2.87
N ALA A 481 4.73 -18.37 4.02
CA ALA A 481 5.11 -18.91 5.33
C ALA A 481 4.61 -20.34 5.52
N ARG A 482 3.36 -20.61 5.14
CA ARG A 482 2.76 -21.94 5.17
C ARG A 482 3.52 -22.95 4.29
N GLU A 483 3.90 -22.53 3.08
CA GLU A 483 4.66 -23.39 2.17
C GLU A 483 6.08 -23.65 2.68
N VAL A 484 6.74 -22.65 3.21
CA VAL A 484 8.09 -22.76 3.79
C VAL A 484 8.06 -23.69 5.01
N ASP A 485 7.12 -23.50 5.96
CA ASP A 485 6.97 -24.37 7.11
C ASP A 485 6.73 -25.83 6.68
N LYS A 486 5.80 -26.07 5.74
CA LYS A 486 5.57 -27.40 5.19
C LYS A 486 6.82 -28.01 4.56
N SER A 487 7.63 -27.21 3.86
CA SER A 487 8.86 -27.67 3.23
C SER A 487 9.99 -28.04 4.21
N LEU A 488 9.91 -27.50 5.45
CA LEU A 488 10.90 -27.74 6.52
C LEU A 488 10.45 -28.83 7.49
N MET A 489 9.16 -28.94 7.73
CA MET A 489 8.59 -29.78 8.77
C MET A 489 7.74 -30.96 8.21
N GLU A 490 7.58 -31.05 6.87
CA GLU A 490 6.73 -32.01 6.15
C GLU A 490 5.21 -31.78 6.34
N TYR A 491 4.80 -31.00 7.33
CA TYR A 491 3.44 -30.56 7.59
C TYR A 491 3.44 -29.08 8.04
N THR A 492 2.26 -28.48 8.14
CA THR A 492 2.11 -27.11 8.64
C THR A 492 0.84 -26.96 9.49
N ASN A 493 0.93 -26.11 10.49
CA ASN A 493 -0.19 -25.68 11.33
C ASN A 493 -0.55 -24.19 11.09
N LEU A 494 0.09 -23.54 10.09
CA LEU A 494 -0.14 -22.12 9.73
C LEU A 494 -1.36 -21.93 8.85
#